data_9d1676bb4625b3ebb330ed5c52b971ae
#
_entry.id   9d1676bb4625b3ebb330ed5c52b971ae
#
_cell.length_a   1.000
_cell.length_b   1.000
_cell.length_c   1.000
_cell.angle_alpha   90.00
_cell.angle_beta   90.00
_cell.angle_gamma   90.00
#
_symmetry.space_group_name_H-M   'P 1'
#
loop_
_entity.id
_entity.type
_entity.pdbx_description
1 polymer ?
#
loop_
_entity_poly.entity_id
_entity_poly.type
_entity_poly.pdbx_seq_one_letter_code
_entity_poly.pdbx_strand_id
1 'polypeptide(L)'
;ERVGKKLQKISVGATLYKDLNTCREILTRGLAAFNKELDKDLLAEGVQKILDRLIFLRVAEDREIEPPTLIPLIREWEKSKTGEHLYQSMVKKFRELDEIYNSNLFSPHPVENWEEYSGATEKVVKILYGKPGYYEYDFKAMPADVLGNVYENYLGYKLAESQKGATLTKDVRKRKEQGIYYTPTFIVDYIVNNALKPVLDNCRSVADLKKIKVLDPACGSGSFLIKALEVIYE
;
A
#
# COMPACT_ATOMS: atom_id res chain seq x y z
N GLU A 1 -15.05 -43.10 -7.88
CA GLU A 1 -15.14 -41.71 -8.41
C GLU A 1 -14.78 -40.70 -7.30
N ARG A 2 -13.54 -40.18 -7.31
CA ARG A 2 -13.14 -39.08 -6.43
C ARG A 2 -13.61 -37.76 -7.06
N VAL A 3 -14.72 -37.21 -6.56
CA VAL A 3 -15.16 -35.87 -6.90
C VAL A 3 -14.06 -34.89 -6.42
N GLY A 4 -13.27 -34.36 -7.35
CA GLY A 4 -12.27 -33.34 -7.07
C GLY A 4 -12.94 -32.10 -6.50
N LYS A 5 -12.65 -31.74 -5.25
CA LYS A 5 -13.01 -30.45 -4.69
C LYS A 5 -12.45 -29.38 -5.62
N LYS A 6 -13.32 -28.62 -6.30
CA LYS A 6 -12.93 -27.41 -7.01
C LYS A 6 -12.29 -26.48 -5.96
N LEU A 7 -10.96 -26.35 -6.02
CA LEU A 7 -10.28 -25.30 -5.28
C LEU A 7 -10.82 -23.95 -5.79
N GLN A 8 -11.53 -23.24 -4.94
CA GLN A 8 -11.92 -21.85 -5.25
C GLN A 8 -10.64 -21.06 -5.43
N LYS A 9 -10.36 -20.60 -6.65
CA LYS A 9 -9.27 -19.65 -6.92
C LYS A 9 -9.67 -18.30 -6.30
N ILE A 10 -9.16 -18.01 -5.13
CA ILE A 10 -9.30 -16.67 -4.53
C ILE A 10 -8.34 -15.76 -5.29
N SER A 11 -8.82 -14.62 -5.74
CA SER A 11 -7.95 -13.66 -6.44
C SER A 11 -6.89 -13.11 -5.46
N VAL A 12 -5.67 -12.90 -5.95
CA VAL A 12 -4.56 -12.33 -5.15
C VAL A 12 -4.99 -11.01 -4.52
N GLY A 13 -5.71 -10.17 -5.25
CA GLY A 13 -6.24 -8.90 -4.73
C GLY A 13 -7.20 -9.07 -3.54
N ALA A 14 -8.08 -10.08 -3.57
CA ALA A 14 -8.99 -10.34 -2.45
C ALA A 14 -8.24 -10.85 -1.20
N THR A 15 -7.20 -11.65 -1.39
CA THR A 15 -6.34 -12.12 -0.29
C THR A 15 -5.55 -10.97 0.30
N LEU A 16 -4.90 -10.15 -0.53
CA LEU A 16 -4.14 -8.98 -0.11
C LEU A 16 -5.02 -7.99 0.64
N TYR A 17 -6.21 -7.70 0.13
CA TYR A 17 -7.18 -6.84 0.80
C TYR A 17 -7.53 -7.33 2.21
N LYS A 18 -7.79 -8.63 2.37
CA LYS A 18 -8.06 -9.25 3.68
C LYS A 18 -6.85 -9.12 4.61
N ASP A 19 -5.66 -9.38 4.11
CA ASP A 19 -4.43 -9.32 4.88
C ASP A 19 -4.09 -7.89 5.31
N LEU A 20 -4.30 -6.89 4.46
CA LEU A 20 -4.14 -5.48 4.84
C LEU A 20 -5.10 -5.05 5.95
N ASN A 21 -6.35 -5.52 5.91
CA ASN A 21 -7.30 -5.27 7.01
C ASN A 21 -6.85 -5.96 8.31
N THR A 22 -6.33 -7.18 8.21
CA THR A 22 -5.76 -7.90 9.36
C THR A 22 -4.54 -7.14 9.93
N CYS A 23 -3.67 -6.63 9.07
CA CYS A 23 -2.53 -5.79 9.47
C CYS A 23 -2.99 -4.54 10.23
N ARG A 24 -4.02 -3.85 9.72
CA ARG A 24 -4.62 -2.68 10.37
C ARG A 24 -5.12 -3.01 11.78
N GLU A 25 -5.87 -4.11 11.93
CA GLU A 25 -6.36 -4.55 13.24
C GLU A 25 -5.23 -4.88 14.21
N ILE A 26 -4.21 -5.59 13.76
CA ILE A 26 -3.04 -5.96 14.58
C ILE A 26 -2.32 -4.70 15.07
N LEU A 27 -2.00 -3.75 14.17
CA LEU A 27 -1.34 -2.50 14.56
C LEU A 27 -2.19 -1.65 15.47
N THR A 28 -3.50 -1.51 15.18
CA THR A 28 -4.40 -0.73 16.03
C THR A 28 -4.42 -1.28 17.45
N ARG A 29 -4.56 -2.58 17.62
CA ARG A 29 -4.56 -3.21 18.94
C ARG A 29 -3.21 -3.09 19.64
N GLY A 30 -2.11 -3.31 18.90
CA GLY A 30 -0.76 -3.20 19.44
C GLY A 30 -0.43 -1.80 19.92
N LEU A 31 -0.69 -0.77 19.11
CA LEU A 31 -0.44 0.62 19.47
C LEU A 31 -1.39 1.12 20.58
N ALA A 32 -2.69 0.83 20.49
CA ALA A 32 -3.66 1.24 21.52
C ALA A 32 -3.36 0.65 22.90
N ALA A 33 -2.73 -0.53 22.97
CA ALA A 33 -2.41 -1.18 24.24
C ALA A 33 -1.41 -0.36 25.09
N PHE A 34 -0.49 0.35 24.44
CA PHE A 34 0.61 1.07 25.09
C PHE A 34 0.46 2.60 25.02
N ASN A 35 -0.45 3.11 24.20
CA ASN A 35 -0.68 4.55 23.99
C ASN A 35 -2.13 4.90 24.30
N LYS A 36 -2.54 4.75 25.56
CA LYS A 36 -3.96 4.86 26.02
C LYS A 36 -4.55 6.27 25.88
N GLU A 37 -3.70 7.28 25.81
CA GLU A 37 -4.09 8.70 25.78
C GLU A 37 -4.41 9.20 24.37
N LEU A 38 -4.18 8.36 23.34
CA LEU A 38 -4.39 8.75 21.97
C LEU A 38 -5.88 8.86 21.63
N ASP A 39 -6.22 9.96 20.97
CA ASP A 39 -7.48 10.09 20.28
C ASP A 39 -7.62 9.02 19.18
N LYS A 40 -8.85 8.57 18.91
CA LYS A 40 -9.14 7.49 17.96
C LYS A 40 -8.79 7.88 16.52
N ASP A 41 -9.03 9.13 16.14
CA ASP A 41 -8.75 9.59 14.79
C ASP A 41 -7.23 9.69 14.58
N LEU A 42 -6.49 10.16 15.57
CA LEU A 42 -5.02 10.21 15.55
C LEU A 42 -4.42 8.80 15.53
N LEU A 43 -4.97 7.85 16.32
CA LEU A 43 -4.56 6.44 16.28
C LEU A 43 -4.79 5.83 14.89
N ALA A 44 -5.96 6.08 14.30
CA ALA A 44 -6.27 5.57 12.96
C ALA A 44 -5.36 6.16 11.88
N GLU A 45 -5.05 7.45 11.95
CA GLU A 45 -4.11 8.13 11.07
C GLU A 45 -2.70 7.54 11.18
N GLY A 46 -2.20 7.37 12.42
CA GLY A 46 -0.88 6.81 12.65
C GLY A 46 -0.74 5.37 12.17
N VAL A 47 -1.75 4.52 12.43
CA VAL A 47 -1.81 3.15 11.91
C VAL A 47 -1.77 3.15 10.38
N GLN A 48 -2.55 4.02 9.75
CA GLN A 48 -2.54 4.15 8.30
C GLN A 48 -1.15 4.56 7.79
N LYS A 49 -0.54 5.56 8.42
CA LYS A 49 0.80 6.04 8.05
C LYS A 49 1.86 4.94 8.11
N ILE A 50 1.84 4.10 9.16
CA ILE A 50 2.76 2.96 9.28
C ILE A 50 2.53 1.96 8.15
N LEU A 51 1.27 1.59 7.90
CA LEU A 51 0.95 0.61 6.87
C LEU A 51 1.34 1.09 5.48
N ASP A 52 1.10 2.37 5.17
CA ASP A 52 1.48 2.96 3.88
C ASP A 52 2.99 2.87 3.66
N ARG A 53 3.78 3.18 4.70
CA ARG A 53 5.24 3.07 4.67
C ARG A 53 5.72 1.64 4.48
N LEU A 54 5.11 0.69 5.20
CA LEU A 54 5.46 -0.73 5.10
C LEU A 54 5.10 -1.32 3.73
N ILE A 55 3.92 -0.97 3.20
CA ILE A 55 3.48 -1.38 1.86
C ILE A 55 4.42 -0.81 0.80
N PHE A 56 4.76 0.49 0.90
CA PHE A 56 5.71 1.11 -0.02
C PHE A 56 7.04 0.36 -0.03
N LEU A 57 7.62 0.12 1.15
CA LEU A 57 8.90 -0.59 1.26
C LEU A 57 8.81 -1.99 0.67
N ARG A 58 7.75 -2.72 0.97
CA ARG A 58 7.55 -4.08 0.47
C ARG A 58 7.43 -4.13 -1.06
N VAL A 59 6.72 -3.15 -1.63
CA VAL A 59 6.63 -3.00 -3.09
C VAL A 59 7.97 -2.59 -3.69
N ALA A 60 8.69 -1.67 -3.06
CA ALA A 60 9.98 -1.19 -3.53
C ALA A 60 11.06 -2.30 -3.51
N GLU A 61 11.05 -3.17 -2.49
CA GLU A 61 11.92 -4.34 -2.42
C GLU A 61 11.67 -5.31 -3.58
N ASP A 62 10.41 -5.71 -3.81
CA ASP A 62 10.08 -6.65 -4.88
C ASP A 62 10.36 -6.09 -6.28
N ARG A 63 10.25 -4.78 -6.44
CA ARG A 63 10.57 -4.08 -7.69
C ARG A 63 12.05 -3.71 -7.83
N GLU A 64 12.89 -4.13 -6.90
CA GLU A 64 14.34 -3.87 -6.90
C GLU A 64 14.68 -2.37 -6.91
N ILE A 65 13.77 -1.52 -6.40
CA ILE A 65 13.99 -0.08 -6.19
C ILE A 65 14.77 0.12 -4.89
N GLU A 66 14.41 -0.64 -3.85
CA GLU A 66 15.13 -0.72 -2.58
C GLU A 66 15.71 -2.12 -2.39
N PRO A 67 16.84 -2.25 -1.70
CA PRO A 67 17.35 -3.55 -1.30
C PRO A 67 16.40 -4.20 -0.28
N PRO A 68 16.43 -5.55 -0.12
CA PRO A 68 15.69 -6.23 0.93
C PRO A 68 15.96 -5.57 2.29
N THR A 69 14.93 -5.04 2.93
CA THR A 69 15.04 -4.20 4.13
C THR A 69 14.23 -4.75 5.30
N LEU A 70 12.96 -5.11 5.06
CA LEU A 70 12.01 -5.43 6.15
C LEU A 70 12.38 -6.72 6.89
N ILE A 71 12.62 -7.82 6.18
CA ILE A 71 13.02 -9.09 6.80
C ILE A 71 14.44 -9.03 7.39
N PRO A 72 15.45 -8.47 6.70
CA PRO A 72 16.75 -8.22 7.31
C PRO A 72 16.69 -7.44 8.61
N LEU A 73 15.89 -6.37 8.67
CA LEU A 73 15.72 -5.57 9.89
C LEU A 73 15.17 -6.41 11.06
N ILE A 74 14.17 -7.27 10.81
CA ILE A 74 13.67 -8.20 11.83
C ILE A 74 14.77 -9.14 12.30
N ARG A 75 15.54 -9.73 11.39
CA ARG A 75 16.62 -10.67 11.73
C ARG A 75 17.75 -10.02 12.50
N GLU A 76 18.08 -8.78 12.18
CA GLU A 76 19.07 -7.98 12.92
C GLU A 76 18.56 -7.67 14.32
N TRP A 77 17.31 -7.25 14.44
CA TRP A 77 16.67 -6.98 15.73
C TRP A 77 16.62 -8.26 16.60
N GLU A 78 16.20 -9.41 16.06
CA GLU A 78 16.18 -10.69 16.77
C GLU A 78 17.57 -11.10 17.32
N LYS A 79 18.64 -10.74 16.61
CA LYS A 79 20.02 -11.00 17.03
C LYS A 79 20.56 -9.94 17.99
N SER A 80 19.99 -8.74 17.97
CA SER A 80 20.45 -7.64 18.80
C SER A 80 20.07 -7.90 20.26
N LYS A 81 21.03 -7.68 21.17
CA LYS A 81 20.80 -7.77 22.62
C LYS A 81 20.65 -6.38 23.24
N THR A 82 20.31 -5.37 22.43
CA THR A 82 20.32 -3.96 22.82
C THR A 82 19.12 -3.55 23.67
N GLY A 83 18.07 -4.37 23.77
CA GLY A 83 16.81 -4.02 24.43
C GLY A 83 15.94 -3.04 23.63
N GLU A 84 16.38 -2.62 22.44
CA GLU A 84 15.61 -1.79 21.55
C GLU A 84 14.46 -2.61 20.93
N HIS A 85 13.27 -2.02 20.82
CA HIS A 85 12.11 -2.67 20.22
C HIS A 85 12.12 -2.53 18.69
N LEU A 86 11.63 -3.55 18.00
CA LEU A 86 11.57 -3.58 16.52
C LEU A 86 10.89 -2.34 15.93
N TYR A 87 9.84 -1.83 16.60
CA TYR A 87 9.14 -0.63 16.14
C TYR A 87 10.08 0.59 16.07
N GLN A 88 10.94 0.77 17.05
CA GLN A 88 11.91 1.87 17.07
C GLN A 88 12.98 1.73 15.97
N SER A 89 13.45 0.49 15.73
CA SER A 89 14.36 0.21 14.62
C SER A 89 13.69 0.50 13.27
N MET A 90 12.39 0.21 13.14
CA MET A 90 11.60 0.53 11.94
C MET A 90 11.45 2.04 11.75
N VAL A 91 11.20 2.79 12.82
CA VAL A 91 11.11 4.27 12.78
C VAL A 91 12.43 4.89 12.31
N LYS A 92 13.58 4.39 12.79
CA LYS A 92 14.89 4.85 12.30
C LYS A 92 15.00 4.65 10.78
N LYS A 93 14.57 3.48 10.29
CA LYS A 93 14.57 3.22 8.84
C LYS A 93 13.67 4.18 8.08
N PHE A 94 12.52 4.54 8.61
CA PHE A 94 11.65 5.56 7.99
C PHE A 94 12.33 6.93 7.91
N ARG A 95 13.16 7.31 8.90
CA ARG A 95 13.92 8.57 8.86
C ARG A 95 15.00 8.55 7.77
N GLU A 96 15.72 7.44 7.62
CA GLU A 96 16.69 7.27 6.52
C GLU A 96 16.00 7.41 5.14
N LEU A 97 14.81 6.83 4.99
CA LEU A 97 14.04 6.90 3.74
C LEU A 97 13.47 8.30 3.47
N ASP A 98 13.16 9.07 4.52
CA ASP A 98 12.75 10.47 4.37
C ASP A 98 13.86 11.32 3.75
N GLU A 99 15.11 11.09 4.16
CA GLU A 99 16.27 11.79 3.59
C GLU A 99 16.46 11.45 2.09
N ILE A 100 16.15 10.20 1.69
CA ILE A 100 16.30 9.75 0.30
C ILE A 100 15.13 10.24 -0.57
N TYR A 101 13.90 10.05 -0.09
CA TYR A 101 12.69 10.27 -0.92
C TYR A 101 12.12 11.67 -0.76
N ASN A 102 12.41 12.38 0.34
CA ASN A 102 11.87 13.71 0.65
C ASN A 102 10.37 13.83 0.33
N SER A 103 9.58 12.87 0.79
CA SER A 103 8.17 12.71 0.43
C SER A 103 7.25 12.82 1.64
N ASN A 104 6.02 13.26 1.43
CA ASN A 104 4.99 13.28 2.47
C ASN A 104 4.74 11.90 3.11
N LEU A 105 5.10 10.80 2.43
CA LEU A 105 4.96 9.45 2.95
C LEU A 105 5.84 9.23 4.18
N PHE A 106 7.11 9.63 4.08
CA PHE A 106 8.12 9.45 5.14
C PHE A 106 8.30 10.68 6.02
N SER A 107 7.64 11.81 5.74
CA SER A 107 7.73 13.01 6.60
C SER A 107 7.46 12.69 8.08
N PRO A 108 8.12 13.39 9.05
CA PRO A 108 7.93 13.17 10.47
C PRO A 108 6.44 13.13 10.86
N HIS A 109 6.07 12.20 11.74
CA HIS A 109 4.71 12.03 12.19
C HIS A 109 4.67 11.65 13.67
N PRO A 110 3.68 12.10 14.48
CA PRO A 110 3.58 11.75 15.90
C PRO A 110 3.64 10.25 16.20
N VAL A 111 3.18 9.39 15.28
CA VAL A 111 3.23 7.94 15.40
C VAL A 111 4.64 7.39 15.68
N GLU A 112 5.69 8.10 15.26
CA GLU A 112 7.08 7.69 15.45
C GLU A 112 7.53 7.71 16.91
N ASN A 113 6.82 8.48 17.76
CA ASN A 113 7.07 8.57 19.18
C ASN A 113 6.20 7.62 20.01
N TRP A 114 5.37 6.79 19.38
CA TRP A 114 4.51 5.87 20.09
C TRP A 114 5.24 4.60 20.47
N GLU A 115 4.70 3.92 21.48
CA GLU A 115 5.24 2.66 21.98
C GLU A 115 4.53 1.45 21.35
N GLU A 116 5.29 0.45 20.93
CA GLU A 116 4.76 -0.81 20.44
C GLU A 116 5.63 -1.98 20.94
N TYR A 117 5.12 -2.74 21.89
CA TYR A 117 5.80 -3.85 22.56
C TYR A 117 5.10 -5.19 22.37
N SER A 118 4.01 -5.22 21.62
CA SER A 118 3.18 -6.42 21.46
C SER A 118 3.69 -7.38 20.37
N GLY A 119 4.70 -6.98 19.61
CA GLY A 119 5.16 -7.69 18.41
C GLY A 119 4.21 -7.52 17.22
N ALA A 120 3.35 -6.48 17.24
CA ALA A 120 2.45 -6.17 16.14
C ALA A 120 3.22 -5.82 14.85
N THR A 121 4.30 -5.06 14.97
CA THR A 121 5.17 -4.67 13.85
C THR A 121 5.74 -5.89 13.13
N GLU A 122 6.29 -6.86 13.87
CA GLU A 122 6.83 -8.10 13.31
C GLU A 122 5.76 -8.92 12.58
N LYS A 123 4.59 -9.09 13.21
CA LYS A 123 3.47 -9.84 12.62
C LYS A 123 3.00 -9.21 11.31
N VAL A 124 2.86 -7.89 11.29
CA VAL A 124 2.42 -7.14 10.10
C VAL A 124 3.43 -7.26 8.98
N VAL A 125 4.71 -7.07 9.26
CA VAL A 125 5.75 -7.27 8.25
C VAL A 125 5.66 -8.69 7.67
N LYS A 126 5.59 -9.73 8.50
CA LYS A 126 5.49 -11.12 8.03
C LYS A 126 4.25 -11.36 7.14
N ILE A 127 3.10 -10.77 7.47
CA ILE A 127 1.87 -10.87 6.66
C ILE A 127 2.07 -10.23 5.27
N LEU A 128 2.81 -9.14 5.16
CA LEU A 128 3.09 -8.48 3.87
C LEU A 128 3.96 -9.33 2.92
N TYR A 129 4.62 -10.37 3.40
CA TYR A 129 5.29 -11.37 2.55
C TYR A 129 4.39 -12.55 2.18
N GLY A 130 3.22 -12.66 2.81
CA GLY A 130 2.28 -13.75 2.58
C GLY A 130 2.26 -14.76 3.71
N LYS A 131 1.74 -15.95 3.43
CA LYS A 131 1.62 -17.04 4.40
C LYS A 131 2.49 -18.22 3.95
N PRO A 132 3.63 -18.47 4.59
CA PRO A 132 4.54 -19.54 4.19
C PRO A 132 3.84 -20.89 4.00
N GLY A 133 4.13 -21.56 2.88
CA GLY A 133 3.51 -22.84 2.51
C GLY A 133 2.09 -22.75 1.93
N TYR A 134 1.49 -21.55 1.85
CA TYR A 134 0.16 -21.34 1.28
C TYR A 134 0.20 -20.34 0.12
N TYR A 135 0.77 -19.16 0.29
CA TYR A 135 0.96 -18.15 -0.73
C TYR A 135 2.05 -17.17 -0.31
N GLU A 136 2.69 -16.60 -1.30
CA GLU A 136 3.65 -15.50 -1.15
C GLU A 136 3.23 -14.37 -2.07
N TYR A 137 3.45 -13.13 -1.63
CA TYR A 137 3.20 -11.96 -2.47
C TYR A 137 4.44 -11.65 -3.30
N ASP A 138 4.21 -11.47 -4.60
CA ASP A 138 5.17 -10.93 -5.56
C ASP A 138 4.58 -9.62 -6.11
N PHE A 139 4.97 -8.51 -5.52
CA PHE A 139 4.51 -7.18 -5.94
C PHE A 139 5.16 -6.74 -7.25
N LYS A 140 6.24 -7.39 -7.71
CA LYS A 140 6.81 -7.14 -9.02
C LYS A 140 5.90 -7.67 -10.12
N ALA A 141 5.37 -8.86 -9.93
CA ALA A 141 4.43 -9.49 -10.86
C ALA A 141 2.99 -8.98 -10.72
N MET A 142 2.67 -8.26 -9.64
CA MET A 142 1.31 -7.74 -9.41
C MET A 142 1.07 -6.52 -10.30
N PRO A 143 0.02 -6.56 -11.15
CA PRO A 143 -0.38 -5.39 -11.93
C PRO A 143 -0.69 -4.17 -11.05
N ALA A 144 -0.30 -2.98 -11.51
CA ALA A 144 -0.48 -1.75 -10.75
C ALA A 144 -1.97 -1.43 -10.45
N ASP A 145 -2.86 -1.81 -11.35
CA ASP A 145 -4.30 -1.66 -11.21
C ASP A 145 -4.89 -2.55 -10.10
N VAL A 146 -4.37 -3.78 -9.95
CA VAL A 146 -4.77 -4.68 -8.86
C VAL A 146 -4.37 -4.07 -7.51
N LEU A 147 -3.14 -3.58 -7.40
CA LEU A 147 -2.64 -2.94 -6.18
C LEU A 147 -3.42 -1.65 -5.88
N GLY A 148 -3.65 -0.81 -6.90
CA GLY A 148 -4.44 0.42 -6.78
C GLY A 148 -5.87 0.16 -6.29
N ASN A 149 -6.55 -0.83 -6.87
CA ASN A 149 -7.92 -1.21 -6.47
C ASN A 149 -7.97 -1.77 -5.04
N VAL A 150 -7.00 -2.62 -4.67
CA VAL A 150 -6.91 -3.14 -3.30
C VAL A 150 -6.72 -2.01 -2.30
N TYR A 151 -5.81 -1.08 -2.60
CA TYR A 151 -5.50 0.05 -1.74
C TYR A 151 -6.66 1.02 -1.60
N GLU A 152 -7.35 1.36 -2.70
CA GLU A 152 -8.57 2.17 -2.68
C GLU A 152 -9.66 1.57 -1.81
N ASN A 153 -9.95 0.28 -1.99
CA ASN A 153 -10.91 -0.42 -1.16
C ASN A 153 -10.50 -0.45 0.32
N TYR A 154 -9.20 -0.64 0.59
CA TYR A 154 -8.62 -0.62 1.92
C TYR A 154 -8.78 0.74 2.61
N LEU A 155 -8.57 1.86 1.92
CA LEU A 155 -8.75 3.21 2.46
C LEU A 155 -10.23 3.53 2.78
N GLY A 156 -11.17 2.89 2.09
CA GLY A 156 -12.61 3.10 2.28
C GLY A 156 -13.20 2.56 3.60
N TYR A 157 -12.39 2.01 4.51
CA TYR A 157 -12.84 1.46 5.79
C TYR A 157 -12.37 2.31 6.97
N LYS A 158 -13.28 2.56 7.92
CA LYS A 158 -12.97 3.13 9.24
C LYS A 158 -12.97 2.06 10.31
N LEU A 159 -12.13 2.30 11.33
CA LEU A 159 -12.22 1.58 12.59
C LEU A 159 -13.50 2.00 13.32
N ALA A 160 -14.41 1.06 13.57
CA ALA A 160 -15.57 1.26 14.42
C ALA A 160 -15.41 0.52 15.74
N GLU A 161 -15.97 1.08 16.79
CA GLU A 161 -16.05 0.38 18.09
C GLU A 161 -17.02 -0.79 18.04
N SER A 162 -16.56 -1.92 18.57
CA SER A 162 -17.42 -3.00 19.05
C SER A 162 -17.12 -3.23 20.53
N GLN A 163 -18.07 -3.71 21.29
CA GLN A 163 -17.87 -4.12 22.71
C GLN A 163 -16.79 -5.21 22.88
N LYS A 164 -16.30 -5.78 21.78
CA LYS A 164 -15.26 -6.82 21.74
C LYS A 164 -13.93 -6.35 21.12
N GLY A 165 -13.75 -5.03 20.89
CA GLY A 165 -12.55 -4.46 20.28
C GLY A 165 -12.83 -3.69 18.98
N ALA A 166 -11.80 -3.12 18.36
CA ALA A 166 -11.93 -2.37 17.13
C ALA A 166 -12.40 -3.27 15.96
N THR A 167 -13.51 -2.91 15.35
CA THR A 167 -14.07 -3.58 14.17
C THR A 167 -14.03 -2.62 12.97
N LEU A 168 -13.80 -3.17 11.78
CA LEU A 168 -13.81 -2.40 10.55
C LEU A 168 -15.25 -2.22 10.05
N THR A 169 -15.67 -0.97 9.87
CA THR A 169 -16.94 -0.63 9.22
C THR A 169 -16.69 0.11 7.92
N LYS A 170 -17.53 -0.17 6.93
CA LYS A 170 -17.45 0.46 5.61
C LYS A 170 -17.94 1.92 5.70
N ASP A 171 -17.02 2.87 5.58
CA ASP A 171 -17.37 4.29 5.53
C ASP A 171 -17.66 4.75 4.09
N VAL A 172 -18.90 4.54 3.66
CA VAL A 172 -19.36 4.96 2.34
C VAL A 172 -19.34 6.48 2.17
N ARG A 173 -19.47 7.25 3.26
CA ARG A 173 -19.46 8.72 3.22
C ARG A 173 -18.04 9.24 2.94
N LYS A 174 -17.05 8.73 3.67
CA LYS A 174 -15.65 9.16 3.51
C LYS A 174 -15.11 8.82 2.12
N ARG A 175 -15.52 7.69 1.55
CA ARG A 175 -15.18 7.30 0.17
C ARG A 175 -15.75 8.29 -0.86
N LYS A 176 -16.98 8.78 -0.64
CA LYS A 176 -17.60 9.82 -1.49
C LYS A 176 -16.96 11.19 -1.30
N GLU A 177 -16.64 11.55 -0.06
CA GLU A 177 -16.03 12.85 0.28
C GLU A 177 -14.60 12.95 -0.23
N GLN A 178 -13.84 11.85 -0.22
CA GLN A 178 -12.45 11.82 -0.70
C GLN A 178 -12.33 11.58 -2.21
N GLY A 179 -13.44 11.31 -2.92
CA GLY A 179 -13.44 11.09 -4.37
C GLY A 179 -12.62 9.88 -4.81
N ILE A 180 -12.39 8.91 -3.91
CA ILE A 180 -11.58 7.71 -4.18
C ILE A 180 -12.40 6.74 -5.03
N TYR A 181 -12.27 6.83 -6.34
CA TYR A 181 -12.85 5.91 -7.31
C TYR A 181 -11.78 5.47 -8.31
N TYR A 182 -11.48 4.18 -8.29
CA TYR A 182 -10.61 3.59 -9.30
C TYR A 182 -11.38 3.41 -10.62
N THR A 183 -10.82 3.94 -11.69
CA THR A 183 -11.39 3.72 -13.03
C THR A 183 -10.91 2.38 -13.57
N PRO A 184 -11.81 1.45 -13.94
CA PRO A 184 -11.43 0.14 -14.49
C PRO A 184 -10.48 0.29 -15.67
N THR A 185 -9.47 -0.59 -15.76
CA THR A 185 -8.39 -0.53 -16.75
C THR A 185 -8.91 -0.42 -18.19
N PHE A 186 -9.95 -1.20 -18.54
CA PHE A 186 -10.53 -1.15 -19.89
C PHE A 186 -11.13 0.22 -20.26
N ILE A 187 -11.63 0.97 -19.26
CA ILE A 187 -12.13 2.34 -19.46
C ILE A 187 -10.95 3.30 -19.63
N VAL A 188 -9.91 3.16 -18.80
CA VAL A 188 -8.66 3.92 -18.93
C VAL A 188 -8.06 3.72 -20.31
N ASP A 189 -7.93 2.46 -20.75
CA ASP A 189 -7.42 2.08 -22.08
C ASP A 189 -8.24 2.73 -23.20
N TYR A 190 -9.56 2.65 -23.10
CA TYR A 190 -10.44 3.27 -24.10
C TYR A 190 -10.26 4.77 -24.18
N ILE A 191 -10.27 5.46 -23.04
CA ILE A 191 -10.15 6.93 -22.99
C ILE A 191 -8.78 7.38 -23.49
N VAL A 192 -7.70 6.78 -23.00
CA VAL A 192 -6.33 7.17 -23.33
C VAL A 192 -6.03 6.92 -24.80
N ASN A 193 -6.41 5.75 -25.33
CA ASN A 193 -6.20 5.45 -26.76
C ASN A 193 -6.97 6.42 -27.65
N ASN A 194 -8.23 6.73 -27.34
CA ASN A 194 -9.00 7.65 -28.16
C ASN A 194 -8.52 9.12 -28.05
N ALA A 195 -7.94 9.49 -26.90
CA ALA A 195 -7.42 10.85 -26.72
C ALA A 195 -6.04 11.03 -27.40
N LEU A 196 -5.15 10.03 -27.27
CA LEU A 196 -3.77 10.16 -27.76
C LEU A 196 -3.60 9.76 -29.22
N LYS A 197 -4.31 8.75 -29.72
CA LYS A 197 -4.15 8.23 -31.07
C LYS A 197 -4.23 9.32 -32.16
N PRO A 198 -5.23 10.23 -32.17
CA PRO A 198 -5.27 11.31 -33.17
C PRO A 198 -4.08 12.27 -33.10
N VAL A 199 -3.48 12.45 -31.90
CA VAL A 199 -2.31 13.30 -31.70
C VAL A 199 -1.05 12.58 -32.20
N LEU A 200 -0.91 11.30 -31.87
CA LEU A 200 0.22 10.45 -32.28
C LEU A 200 0.26 10.24 -33.78
N ASP A 201 -0.89 10.05 -34.43
CA ASP A 201 -1.01 9.88 -35.88
C ASP A 201 -0.45 11.11 -36.66
N ASN A 202 -0.40 12.26 -36.01
CA ASN A 202 0.17 13.50 -36.58
C ASN A 202 1.68 13.68 -36.27
N CYS A 203 2.24 12.87 -35.39
CA CYS A 203 3.68 12.93 -35.06
C CYS A 203 4.51 12.21 -36.13
N ARG A 204 5.51 12.89 -36.64
CA ARG A 204 6.43 12.35 -37.69
C ARG A 204 7.84 12.16 -37.19
N SER A 205 8.14 12.59 -35.99
CA SER A 205 9.48 12.54 -35.42
C SER A 205 9.43 12.45 -33.89
N VAL A 206 10.55 11.98 -33.30
CA VAL A 206 10.74 12.00 -31.82
C VAL A 206 10.63 13.44 -31.26
N ALA A 207 11.00 14.45 -32.04
CA ALA A 207 10.87 15.84 -31.66
C ALA A 207 9.39 16.26 -31.51
N ASP A 208 8.50 15.69 -32.32
CA ASP A 208 7.05 15.94 -32.20
C ASP A 208 6.47 15.23 -30.98
N LEU A 209 6.90 13.98 -30.72
CA LEU A 209 6.49 13.25 -29.50
C LEU A 209 6.85 14.03 -28.22
N LYS A 210 8.04 14.63 -28.17
CA LYS A 210 8.50 15.45 -27.02
C LYS A 210 7.65 16.70 -26.77
N LYS A 211 6.84 17.14 -27.73
CA LYS A 211 5.93 18.28 -27.58
C LYS A 211 4.59 17.90 -26.96
N ILE A 212 4.27 16.60 -26.93
CA ILE A 212 3.00 16.13 -26.34
C ILE A 212 3.06 16.38 -24.85
N LYS A 213 2.01 17.00 -24.34
CA LYS A 213 1.81 17.22 -22.90
C LYS A 213 0.53 16.55 -22.48
N VAL A 214 0.63 15.68 -21.47
CA VAL A 214 -0.51 14.99 -20.85
C VAL A 214 -0.70 15.56 -19.48
N LEU A 215 -1.92 16.00 -19.17
CA LEU A 215 -2.31 16.50 -17.84
C LEU A 215 -3.47 15.68 -17.33
N ASP A 216 -3.29 15.11 -16.15
CA ASP A 216 -4.38 14.54 -15.35
C ASP A 216 -4.46 15.31 -14.01
N PRO A 217 -5.41 16.25 -13.86
CA PRO A 217 -5.51 17.10 -12.68
C PRO A 217 -6.04 16.35 -11.45
N ALA A 218 -6.50 15.11 -11.60
CA ALA A 218 -7.06 14.27 -10.54
C ALA A 218 -6.48 12.85 -10.60
N CYS A 219 -5.18 12.76 -10.84
CA CYS A 219 -4.48 11.53 -11.28
C CYS A 219 -4.64 10.32 -10.33
N GLY A 220 -4.96 10.51 -9.06
CA GLY A 220 -5.05 9.42 -8.09
C GLY A 220 -3.77 8.57 -8.08
N SER A 221 -3.90 7.27 -8.38
CA SER A 221 -2.78 6.33 -8.52
C SER A 221 -1.98 6.50 -9.83
N GLY A 222 -2.37 7.44 -10.70
CA GLY A 222 -1.69 7.69 -11.97
C GLY A 222 -2.07 6.76 -13.12
N SER A 223 -3.16 6.01 -13.01
CA SER A 223 -3.57 5.01 -14.00
C SER A 223 -3.64 5.55 -15.43
N PHE A 224 -4.21 6.76 -15.62
CA PHE A 224 -4.27 7.42 -16.93
C PHE A 224 -2.89 7.85 -17.42
N LEU A 225 -2.04 8.39 -16.54
CA LEU A 225 -0.69 8.84 -16.91
C LEU A 225 0.23 7.67 -17.25
N ILE A 226 0.13 6.57 -16.49
CA ILE A 226 0.87 5.33 -16.77
C ILE A 226 0.46 4.79 -18.14
N LYS A 227 -0.85 4.69 -18.40
CA LYS A 227 -1.34 4.21 -19.70
C LYS A 227 -0.98 5.15 -20.85
N ALA A 228 -1.03 6.46 -20.63
CA ALA A 228 -0.59 7.43 -21.62
C ALA A 228 0.90 7.27 -21.98
N LEU A 229 1.73 7.00 -20.96
CA LEU A 229 3.15 6.71 -21.17
C LEU A 229 3.35 5.44 -22.00
N GLU A 230 2.63 4.34 -21.67
CA GLU A 230 2.68 3.09 -22.42
C GLU A 230 2.34 3.33 -23.90
N VAL A 231 1.21 4.00 -24.18
CA VAL A 231 0.73 4.27 -25.56
C VAL A 231 1.68 5.19 -26.35
N ILE A 232 2.43 6.08 -25.68
CA ILE A 232 3.43 6.94 -26.35
C ILE A 232 4.71 6.15 -26.65
N TYR A 233 5.00 5.09 -25.87
CA TYR A 233 6.20 4.25 -26.08
C TYR A 233 5.99 3.13 -27.11
N GLU A 234 4.76 2.74 -27.40
CA GLU A 234 4.41 1.79 -28.48
C GLU A 234 4.56 2.43 -29.87
#